data_50f96db7e8eecac3de4ac7a6c0f06b67
#
_entry.id   50f96db7e8eecac3de4ac7a6c0f06b67
#
_cell.length_a   1.000
_cell.length_b   1.000
_cell.length_c   1.000
_cell.angle_alpha   90.00
_cell.angle_beta   90.00
_cell.angle_gamma   90.00
#
_symmetry.space_group_name_H-M   'P 1'
#
loop_
_entity.id
_entity.type
_entity.pdbx_description
1 polymer ?
#
loop_
_entity_poly.entity_id
_entity_poly.type
_entity_poly.pdbx_seq_one_letter_code
_entity_poly.pdbx_strand_id
1 'polypeptide(L)'
;MTVKGHGTATDIAPDTKGVGNLLYDLVDTFDVDPHIIALMFNEPFYAGVLRGVTKTCTKAIPTAGVLAKDGDLKMWYNPGFMSSLTELQVRGLLKHEAMHLAL
;
A
#
# COMPACT_ATOMS: atom_id res chain seq x y z
N MET A 1 6.32 -9.99 -2.55
CA MET A 1 6.30 -9.82 -2.68
C MET A 1 6.34 -9.50 -3.04
N THR A 2 6.10 -9.23 -3.09
CA THR A 2 6.16 -8.86 -3.36
C THR A 2 6.35 -8.65 -3.49
N VAL A 3 6.25 -8.79 -3.43
CA VAL A 3 6.52 -8.68 -3.58
C VAL A 3 7.01 -8.58 -4.02
N LYS A 4 6.96 -8.71 -4.35
CA LYS A 4 7.46 -8.70 -4.92
C LYS A 4 7.59 -8.18 -5.38
N GLY A 5 7.28 -8.05 -5.26
CA GLY A 5 7.43 -7.47 -5.58
C GLY A 5 7.60 -6.51 -5.61
N HIS A 6 7.65 -6.33 -5.55
CA HIS A 6 8.00 -5.62 -5.56
C HIS A 6 8.47 -4.51 -5.81
N GLY A 7 8.84 -4.57 -6.08
CA GLY A 7 9.81 -3.60 -6.60
C GLY A 7 9.23 -2.28 -7.01
N THR A 8 8.09 -2.30 -7.58
CA THR A 8 7.39 -1.08 -8.02
C THR A 8 7.11 -0.14 -6.84
N ALA A 9 6.71 -0.70 -5.71
CA ALA A 9 6.50 0.12 -4.53
C ALA A 9 7.80 0.81 -4.11
N THR A 10 8.93 0.12 -4.22
CA THR A 10 10.23 0.67 -3.91
C THR A 10 10.60 1.82 -4.85
N ASP A 11 10.25 1.68 -6.13
CA ASP A 11 10.57 2.69 -7.15
C ASP A 11 9.88 4.02 -6.89
N ILE A 12 8.70 4.01 -6.30
CA ILE A 12 7.96 5.25 -6.01
C ILE A 12 8.24 5.79 -4.62
N ALA A 13 8.92 5.02 -3.77
CA ALA A 13 9.24 5.48 -2.43
C ALA A 13 10.36 6.51 -2.48
N PRO A 14 10.32 7.55 -1.64
CA PRO A 14 11.44 8.48 -1.53
C PRO A 14 12.65 7.79 -0.93
N ASP A 15 13.82 8.34 -1.18
CA ASP A 15 15.04 7.88 -0.52
C ASP A 15 14.96 8.29 0.94
N THR A 16 14.91 7.31 1.83
CA THR A 16 14.73 7.52 3.26
C THR A 16 15.91 7.01 4.08
N LYS A 17 17.06 6.86 3.49
CA LYS A 17 18.24 6.41 4.22
C LYS A 17 18.53 7.34 5.40
N GLY A 18 18.99 6.76 6.49
CA GLY A 18 19.34 7.53 7.68
C GLY A 18 18.11 8.02 8.44
N VAL A 19 18.00 9.35 8.55
CA VAL A 19 16.93 9.98 9.34
C VAL A 19 15.54 9.57 8.85
N GLY A 20 15.38 9.39 7.55
CA GLY A 20 14.10 8.95 6.98
C GLY A 20 13.66 7.60 7.54
N ASN A 21 14.59 6.65 7.68
CA ASN A 21 14.29 5.34 8.24
C ASN A 21 13.90 5.43 9.71
N LEU A 22 14.53 6.31 10.47
CA LEU A 22 14.17 6.55 11.86
C LEU A 22 12.75 7.10 11.97
N LEU A 23 12.39 8.03 11.08
CA LEU A 23 11.05 8.59 11.06
C LEU A 23 10.01 7.51 10.73
N TYR A 24 10.33 6.57 9.83
CA TYR A 24 9.45 5.45 9.54
C TYR A 24 9.14 4.66 10.81
N ASP A 25 10.16 4.38 11.62
CA ASP A 25 10.00 3.57 12.82
C ASP A 25 9.12 4.24 13.87
N LEU A 26 8.98 5.57 13.82
CA LEU A 26 8.15 6.32 14.75
C LEU A 26 6.67 6.32 14.37
N VAL A 27 6.33 5.94 13.14
CA VAL A 27 4.95 5.94 12.67
C VAL A 27 4.35 4.55 12.91
N ASP A 28 3.29 4.48 13.71
CA ASP A 28 2.67 3.23 14.10
C ASP A 28 1.43 2.87 13.29
N THR A 29 0.75 3.87 12.71
CA THR A 29 -0.51 3.64 12.00
C THR A 29 -0.58 4.48 10.73
N PHE A 30 -1.39 4.01 9.80
CA PHE A 30 -1.72 4.76 8.59
C PHE A 30 -3.11 4.31 8.14
N ASP A 31 -4.00 5.27 7.87
CA ASP A 31 -5.36 4.97 7.44
C ASP A 31 -5.44 5.03 5.91
N VAL A 32 -5.70 3.89 5.29
CA VAL A 32 -5.83 3.80 3.83
C VAL A 32 -7.24 4.16 3.35
N ASP A 33 -8.23 4.18 4.22
CA ASP A 33 -9.64 4.36 3.83
C ASP A 33 -9.91 5.67 3.09
N PRO A 34 -9.40 6.83 3.52
CA PRO A 34 -9.63 8.07 2.77
C PRO A 34 -9.12 7.98 1.34
N HIS A 35 -8.03 7.27 1.13
CA HIS A 35 -7.42 7.11 -0.21
C HIS A 35 -8.25 6.18 -1.09
N ILE A 36 -8.82 5.12 -0.50
CA ILE A 36 -9.72 4.22 -1.22
C ILE A 36 -11.00 4.96 -1.59
N ILE A 37 -11.53 5.76 -0.68
CA ILE A 37 -12.70 6.59 -0.95
C ILE A 37 -12.42 7.55 -2.11
N ALA A 38 -11.25 8.18 -2.12
CA ALA A 38 -10.86 9.07 -3.23
C ALA A 38 -10.81 8.31 -4.56
N LEU A 39 -10.34 7.07 -4.56
CA LEU A 39 -10.32 6.24 -5.77
C LEU A 39 -11.72 5.92 -6.27
N MET A 40 -12.71 5.84 -5.39
CA MET A 40 -14.09 5.54 -5.80
C MET A 40 -14.63 6.56 -6.81
N PHE A 41 -14.17 7.79 -6.73
CA PHE A 41 -14.63 8.84 -7.64
C PHE A 41 -13.93 8.81 -9.01
N ASN A 42 -12.69 8.35 -9.04
CA ASN A 42 -11.87 8.41 -10.26
C ASN A 42 -11.62 7.03 -10.86
N GLU A 43 -11.53 6.00 -10.03
CA GLU A 43 -11.15 4.65 -10.43
C GLU A 43 -12.01 3.63 -9.69
N PRO A 44 -13.35 3.63 -9.93
CA PRO A 44 -14.27 2.81 -9.12
C PRO A 44 -13.98 1.31 -9.18
N PHE A 45 -13.46 0.81 -10.30
CA PHE A 45 -13.12 -0.61 -10.39
C PHE A 45 -12.06 -0.99 -9.36
N TYR A 46 -10.99 -0.22 -9.27
CA TYR A 46 -9.90 -0.53 -8.33
C TYR A 46 -10.34 -0.33 -6.89
N ALA A 47 -11.13 0.70 -6.64
CA ALA A 47 -11.69 0.90 -5.30
C ALA A 47 -12.56 -0.28 -4.88
N GLY A 48 -13.34 -0.83 -5.81
CA GLY A 48 -14.16 -2.00 -5.55
C GLY A 48 -13.33 -3.22 -5.18
N VAL A 49 -12.22 -3.45 -5.90
CA VAL A 49 -11.28 -4.54 -5.57
C VAL A 49 -10.73 -4.34 -4.15
N LEU A 50 -10.26 -3.15 -3.84
CA LEU A 50 -9.62 -2.85 -2.54
C LEU A 50 -10.58 -2.98 -1.37
N ARG A 51 -11.86 -2.70 -1.57
CA ARG A 51 -12.87 -2.85 -0.51
C ARG A 51 -13.06 -4.30 -0.09
N GLY A 52 -12.80 -5.24 -1.00
CA GLY A 52 -12.89 -6.67 -0.71
C GLY A 52 -11.62 -7.27 -0.10
N VAL A 53 -10.60 -6.46 0.11
CA VAL A 53 -9.30 -6.91 0.60
C VAL A 53 -9.20 -6.70 2.10
N THR A 54 -8.70 -7.70 2.82
CA THR A 54 -8.32 -7.54 4.22
C THR A 54 -7.02 -6.77 4.28
N LYS A 55 -7.03 -5.61 4.93
CA LYS A 55 -5.88 -4.70 4.99
C LYS A 55 -5.27 -4.73 6.38
N THR A 56 -3.97 -5.01 6.45
CA THR A 56 -3.24 -5.11 7.71
C THR A 56 -2.06 -4.15 7.72
N CYS A 57 -2.05 -3.26 8.70
CA CYS A 57 -0.94 -2.35 8.95
C CYS A 57 0.10 -3.10 9.76
N THR A 58 1.33 -3.18 9.28
CA THR A 58 2.39 -3.92 9.98
C THR A 58 3.75 -3.32 9.68
N LYS A 59 4.60 -3.34 10.69
CA LYS A 59 6.01 -2.96 10.54
C LYS A 59 6.89 -4.14 10.11
N ALA A 60 6.31 -5.32 9.96
CA ALA A 60 7.05 -6.54 9.60
C ALA A 60 7.59 -6.51 8.16
N ILE A 61 7.00 -5.67 7.30
CA ILE A 61 7.47 -5.49 5.93
C ILE A 61 7.86 -4.03 5.71
N PRO A 62 8.82 -3.76 4.81
CA PRO A 62 9.30 -2.38 4.61
C PRO A 62 8.40 -1.51 3.74
N THR A 63 7.55 -2.09 2.93
CA THR A 63 6.71 -1.37 1.96
C THR A 63 5.27 -1.81 2.06
N ALA A 64 4.74 -2.37 0.98
CA ALA A 64 3.38 -2.91 0.92
C ALA A 64 3.39 -4.13 0.00
N GLY A 65 2.42 -5.01 0.18
CA GLY A 65 2.28 -6.17 -0.68
C GLY A 65 0.89 -6.76 -0.59
N VAL A 66 0.52 -7.56 -1.58
CA VAL A 66 -0.78 -8.21 -1.66
C VAL A 66 -0.62 -9.70 -1.92
N LEU A 67 -1.61 -10.46 -1.51
CA LEU A 67 -1.65 -11.89 -1.73
C LEU A 67 -3.09 -12.35 -1.90
N ALA A 68 -3.33 -13.15 -2.93
CA ALA A 68 -4.57 -13.89 -3.09
C ALA A 68 -4.30 -15.35 -2.71
N LYS A 69 -4.95 -15.84 -1.67
CA LYS A 69 -4.72 -17.19 -1.18
C LYS A 69 -6.01 -17.78 -0.60
N ASP A 70 -6.35 -18.99 -1.03
CA ASP A 70 -7.49 -19.73 -0.51
C ASP A 70 -8.80 -18.94 -0.58
N GLY A 71 -8.97 -18.16 -1.64
CA GLY A 71 -10.16 -17.34 -1.84
C GLY A 71 -10.13 -16.00 -1.10
N ASP A 72 -9.10 -15.76 -0.30
CA ASP A 72 -8.95 -14.50 0.43
C ASP A 72 -7.99 -13.56 -0.28
N LEU A 73 -8.34 -12.28 -0.28
CA LEU A 73 -7.48 -11.22 -0.76
C LEU A 73 -6.94 -10.45 0.43
N LYS A 74 -5.62 -10.36 0.53
CA LYS A 74 -4.95 -9.72 1.66
C LYS A 74 -3.94 -8.69 1.19
N MET A 75 -3.84 -7.59 1.93
CA MET A 75 -2.83 -6.57 1.73
C MET A 75 -2.17 -6.23 3.06
N TRP A 76 -0.85 -6.12 3.03
CA TRP A 76 -0.06 -5.63 4.16
C TRP A 76 0.61 -4.33 3.76
N TYR A 77 0.75 -3.41 4.71
CA TYR A 77 1.44 -2.16 4.43
C TYR A 77 2.14 -1.64 5.67
N ASN A 78 3.33 -1.08 5.44
CA ASN A 78 4.11 -0.45 6.48
C ASN A 78 3.62 0.98 6.69
N PRO A 79 3.26 1.37 7.93
CA PRO A 79 2.70 2.70 8.16
C PRO A 79 3.68 3.83 7.90
N GLY A 80 4.95 3.65 8.23
CA GLY A 80 5.97 4.66 7.97
C GLY A 80 6.19 4.87 6.49
N PHE A 81 6.27 3.78 5.74
CA PHE A 81 6.39 3.86 4.29
C PHE A 81 5.21 4.62 3.68
N MET A 82 3.98 4.24 4.04
CA MET A 82 2.79 4.88 3.50
C MET A 82 2.74 6.37 3.85
N SER A 83 3.12 6.72 5.07
CA SER A 83 3.11 8.11 5.52
C SER A 83 4.15 8.98 4.81
N SER A 84 5.19 8.37 4.25
CA SER A 84 6.23 9.09 3.50
C SER A 84 5.80 9.48 2.10
N LEU A 85 4.73 8.89 1.60
CA LEU A 85 4.26 9.10 0.23
C LEU A 85 3.31 10.31 0.16
N THR A 86 3.26 10.95 -0.99
CA THR A 86 2.21 11.93 -1.26
C THR A 86 0.87 11.23 -1.45
N GLU A 87 -0.22 11.98 -1.39
CA GLU A 87 -1.54 11.41 -1.63
C GLU A 87 -1.66 10.74 -3.00
N LEU A 88 -1.08 11.36 -4.03
CA LEU A 88 -1.08 10.78 -5.37
C LEU A 88 -0.28 9.49 -5.43
N GLN A 89 0.85 9.44 -4.72
CA GLN A 89 1.66 8.21 -4.66
C GLN A 89 0.93 7.10 -3.92
N VAL A 90 0.24 7.41 -2.82
CA VAL A 90 -0.56 6.41 -2.10
C VAL A 90 -1.63 5.83 -3.01
N ARG A 91 -2.36 6.69 -3.71
CA ARG A 91 -3.41 6.23 -4.62
C ARG A 91 -2.85 5.42 -5.78
N GLY A 92 -1.70 5.84 -6.33
CA GLY A 92 -1.01 5.08 -7.37
C GLY A 92 -0.57 3.70 -6.88
N LEU A 93 -0.05 3.62 -5.67
CA LEU A 93 0.35 2.35 -5.06
C LEU A 93 -0.86 1.44 -4.85
N LEU A 94 -1.94 1.97 -4.28
CA LEU A 94 -3.15 1.18 -4.04
C LEU A 94 -3.73 0.65 -5.35
N LYS A 95 -3.75 1.48 -6.38
CA LYS A 95 -4.21 1.07 -7.71
C LYS A 95 -3.32 -0.04 -8.27
N HIS A 96 -2.00 0.09 -8.12
CA HIS A 96 -1.04 -0.91 -8.57
C HIS A 96 -1.29 -2.25 -7.89
N GLU A 97 -1.47 -2.25 -6.56
CA GLU A 97 -1.74 -3.48 -5.82
C GLU A 97 -3.10 -4.08 -6.21
N ALA A 98 -4.10 -3.25 -6.43
CA ALA A 98 -5.39 -3.73 -6.90
C ALA A 98 -5.28 -4.41 -8.28
N MET A 99 -4.44 -3.87 -9.15
CA MET A 99 -4.19 -4.49 -10.46
C MET A 99 -3.57 -5.88 -10.32
N HIS A 100 -2.64 -6.06 -9.39
CA HIS A 100 -2.06 -7.38 -9.13
C HIS A 100 -3.10 -8.40 -8.69
N LEU A 101 -4.09 -7.97 -7.91
CA LEU A 101 -5.14 -8.86 -7.42
C LEU A 101 -6.19 -9.14 -8.49
N ALA A 102 -6.47 -8.17 -9.37
CA ALA A 102 -7.55 -8.28 -10.36
C ALA A 102 -7.08 -8.87 -11.69
N LEU A 103 -5.83 -8.74 -11.99
CA LEU A 103 -5.23 -9.15 -13.24
C LEU A 103 -4.14 -10.18 -13.04
#